data_987b0f5319e2df66bbc135fda0eba52f
#
_entry.id   987b0f5319e2df66bbc135fda0eba52f
#
_cell.length_a   1.000
_cell.length_b   1.000
_cell.length_c   1.000
_cell.angle_alpha   90.00
_cell.angle_beta   90.00
_cell.angle_gamma   90.00
#
_symmetry.space_group_name_H-M   'P 1'
#
loop_
_entity.id
_entity.type
_entity.pdbx_description
1 polymer ?
#
loop_
_entity_poly.entity_id
_entity_poly.type
_entity_poly.pdbx_seq_one_letter_code
_entity_poly.pdbx_strand_id
1 'polypeptide(L)'
;VISYITGHAICRGYIDGIHSTLDWDIFDNTIYDNAKLIDVLNMASGIHNYHDGENFINSKRWPNQHSIQSIMKKELKNSVAGENKYYYANTNTNVVASYLIHKMGWKNYKKMLKEIFNDKVGIENNVVMHRQNKSNRGQHTLTYGMFMTRYDYMRVAVAMLNDWNNNTCEGQYLKDLYENKISKGDEYNPNNSSQSMSNSKYYAGQFYVGMNGDERPIFIMSGFGGQNINIDFENNKIISIMSIHRNFDWMKLVNSNF
;
A
#
# COMPACT_ATOMS: atom_id res chain seq x y z
N VAL A 1 0.50 -4.53 2.61
CA VAL A 1 1.81 -5.18 2.80
C VAL A 1 2.98 -4.28 2.40
N ILE A 2 2.98 -3.62 1.24
CA ILE A 2 4.07 -2.69 0.84
C ILE A 2 4.31 -1.61 1.90
N SER A 3 3.26 -1.04 2.47
CA SER A 3 3.40 -0.08 3.56
C SER A 3 4.15 -0.66 4.76
N TYR A 4 3.83 -1.89 5.18
CA TYR A 4 4.54 -2.54 6.28
C TYR A 4 6.03 -2.78 5.96
N ILE A 5 6.34 -3.16 4.72
CA ILE A 5 7.74 -3.24 4.23
C ILE A 5 8.42 -1.87 4.29
N THR A 6 7.69 -0.78 4.00
CA THR A 6 8.20 0.60 4.13
C THR A 6 8.56 0.93 5.57
N GLY A 7 7.72 0.57 6.54
CA GLY A 7 8.04 0.71 7.97
C GLY A 7 9.35 0.02 8.34
N HIS A 8 9.57 -1.19 7.86
CA HIS A 8 10.84 -1.90 8.06
C HIS A 8 12.04 -1.19 7.42
N ALA A 9 11.88 -0.55 6.26
CA ALA A 9 12.95 0.21 5.65
C ALA A 9 13.28 1.47 6.45
N ILE A 10 12.28 2.16 6.99
CA ILE A 10 12.45 3.30 7.90
C ILE A 10 13.17 2.84 9.18
N CYS A 11 12.70 1.79 9.83
CA CYS A 11 13.28 1.27 11.07
C CYS A 11 14.74 0.80 10.94
N ARG A 12 15.19 0.52 9.72
CA ARG A 12 16.56 0.15 9.40
C ARG A 12 17.42 1.32 8.91
N GLY A 13 16.88 2.54 8.94
CA GLY A 13 17.59 3.76 8.55
C GLY A 13 17.84 3.92 7.06
N TYR A 14 17.10 3.22 6.18
CA TYR A 14 17.19 3.45 4.74
C TYR A 14 16.39 4.69 4.29
N ILE A 15 15.41 5.08 5.08
CA ILE A 15 14.58 6.28 4.90
C ILE A 15 14.40 6.90 6.29
N ASP A 16 14.52 8.22 6.41
CA ASP A 16 14.52 8.90 7.70
C ASP A 16 13.14 8.90 8.39
N GLY A 17 12.05 8.78 7.64
CA GLY A 17 10.70 8.70 8.19
C GLY A 17 9.61 8.93 7.15
N ILE A 18 8.35 8.92 7.59
CA ILE A 18 7.19 9.08 6.70
C ILE A 18 7.12 10.47 6.03
N HIS A 19 7.73 11.48 6.64
CA HIS A 19 7.77 12.85 6.11
C HIS A 19 8.99 13.13 5.21
N SER A 20 9.83 12.13 4.95
CA SER A 20 10.95 12.27 4.02
C SER A 20 10.47 12.57 2.61
N THR A 21 11.15 13.50 1.95
CA THR A 21 10.95 13.77 0.53
C THR A 21 11.49 12.62 -0.31
N LEU A 22 10.82 12.31 -1.43
CA LEU A 22 11.28 11.31 -2.38
C LEU A 22 12.48 11.86 -3.17
N ASP A 23 13.68 11.48 -2.76
CA ASP A 23 14.97 11.96 -3.30
C ASP A 23 15.48 11.07 -4.46
N TRP A 24 14.73 10.97 -5.53
CA TRP A 24 15.09 10.19 -6.71
C TRP A 24 14.85 11.02 -7.98
N ASP A 25 15.88 11.27 -8.75
CA ASP A 25 15.91 12.12 -9.94
C ASP A 25 14.88 11.76 -11.03
N ILE A 26 14.39 10.53 -11.05
CA ILE A 26 13.32 10.15 -11.98
C ILE A 26 11.99 10.84 -11.69
N PHE A 27 11.83 11.40 -10.50
CA PHE A 27 10.62 12.11 -10.08
C PHE A 27 10.66 13.60 -10.45
N ASP A 28 11.81 14.13 -10.87
CA ASP A 28 11.97 15.53 -11.24
C ASP A 28 10.97 15.94 -12.33
N ASN A 29 10.29 17.06 -12.11
CA ASN A 29 9.25 17.59 -13.00
C ASN A 29 8.03 16.67 -13.19
N THR A 30 7.72 15.84 -12.20
CA THR A 30 6.50 15.03 -12.14
C THR A 30 5.68 15.41 -10.91
N ILE A 31 4.50 14.80 -10.72
CA ILE A 31 3.69 14.96 -9.49
C ILE A 31 4.41 14.46 -8.23
N TYR A 32 5.46 13.69 -8.36
CA TYR A 32 6.25 13.16 -7.25
C TYR A 32 7.48 14.01 -6.92
N ASP A 33 7.72 15.07 -7.69
CA ASP A 33 8.80 16.01 -7.42
C ASP A 33 8.57 16.69 -6.06
N ASN A 34 9.53 16.55 -5.16
CA ASN A 34 9.44 16.99 -3.77
C ASN A 34 8.24 16.42 -2.97
N ALA A 35 7.57 15.38 -3.45
CA ALA A 35 6.51 14.71 -2.72
C ALA A 35 7.06 14.04 -1.45
N LYS A 36 6.33 14.13 -0.35
CA LYS A 36 6.66 13.39 0.86
C LYS A 36 6.20 11.94 0.73
N LEU A 37 6.94 11.04 1.35
CA LEU A 37 6.60 9.61 1.35
C LEU A 37 5.17 9.36 1.87
N ILE A 38 4.75 10.08 2.92
CA ILE A 38 3.40 9.94 3.47
C ILE A 38 2.31 10.34 2.47
N ASP A 39 2.54 11.36 1.64
CA ASP A 39 1.56 11.81 0.65
C ASP A 39 1.36 10.72 -0.43
N VAL A 40 2.44 10.06 -0.84
CA VAL A 40 2.37 8.95 -1.79
C VAL A 40 1.71 7.72 -1.17
N LEU A 41 2.06 7.40 0.08
CA LEU A 41 1.43 6.31 0.85
C LEU A 41 -0.06 6.55 1.06
N ASN A 42 -0.47 7.80 1.28
CA ASN A 42 -1.86 8.22 1.46
C ASN A 42 -2.65 8.41 0.16
N MET A 43 -2.07 8.10 -1.00
CA MET A 43 -2.70 8.37 -2.30
C MET A 43 -3.03 9.86 -2.51
N ALA A 44 -2.17 10.76 -2.03
CA ALA A 44 -2.37 12.21 -2.04
C ALA A 44 -1.27 12.98 -2.80
N SER A 45 -0.56 12.32 -3.69
CA SER A 45 0.51 12.93 -4.50
C SER A 45 0.02 13.83 -5.63
N GLY A 46 -1.28 13.87 -5.86
CA GLY A 46 -1.91 14.64 -6.93
C GLY A 46 -2.73 13.78 -7.88
N ILE A 47 -3.47 14.46 -8.76
CA ILE A 47 -4.32 13.83 -9.78
C ILE A 47 -3.56 13.77 -11.08
N HIS A 48 -3.54 12.63 -11.73
CA HIS A 48 -2.96 12.44 -13.04
C HIS A 48 -3.87 11.56 -13.93
N ASN A 49 -3.77 11.76 -15.23
CA ASN A 49 -4.57 11.01 -16.19
C ASN A 49 -4.03 9.60 -16.50
N TYR A 50 -2.93 9.20 -15.86
CA TYR A 50 -2.38 7.86 -16.01
C TYR A 50 -3.13 6.89 -15.09
N HIS A 51 -4.09 6.19 -15.68
CA HIS A 51 -4.83 5.12 -15.01
C HIS A 51 -4.26 3.77 -15.43
N ASP A 52 -3.60 3.09 -14.53
CA ASP A 52 -3.15 1.70 -14.74
C ASP A 52 -4.32 0.77 -15.15
N GLY A 53 -5.56 1.11 -14.75
CA GLY A 53 -6.73 0.32 -15.00
C GLY A 53 -7.36 0.51 -16.38
N GLU A 54 -7.39 1.71 -16.94
CA GLU A 54 -8.02 1.97 -18.25
C GLU A 54 -7.19 1.40 -19.39
N ASN A 55 -5.86 1.48 -19.29
CA ASN A 55 -4.96 0.82 -20.23
C ASN A 55 -5.02 -0.71 -20.14
N PHE A 56 -5.51 -1.26 -19.03
CA PHE A 56 -5.72 -2.69 -18.87
C PHE A 56 -6.89 -3.23 -19.69
N ILE A 57 -8.00 -2.49 -19.73
CA ILE A 57 -9.23 -2.94 -20.41
C ILE A 57 -9.09 -2.78 -21.92
N ASN A 58 -8.41 -1.75 -22.39
CA ASN A 58 -8.32 -1.38 -23.79
C ASN A 58 -7.02 -1.81 -24.49
N SER A 59 -5.97 -2.11 -23.75
CA SER A 59 -4.73 -2.66 -24.32
C SER A 59 -4.68 -4.17 -24.09
N LYS A 60 -4.37 -4.92 -25.12
CA LYS A 60 -3.99 -6.34 -25.03
C LYS A 60 -2.68 -6.55 -24.24
N ARG A 61 -2.23 -5.54 -23.49
CA ARG A 61 -0.99 -5.52 -22.72
C ARG A 61 -1.35 -5.39 -21.24
N TRP A 62 -0.76 -6.22 -20.43
CA TRP A 62 -0.87 -6.11 -18.98
C TRP A 62 -0.39 -4.73 -18.51
N PRO A 63 -1.08 -4.07 -17.56
CA PRO A 63 -0.75 -2.72 -17.10
C PRO A 63 0.68 -2.56 -16.58
N ASN A 64 1.32 -3.63 -16.36
CA ASN A 64 2.62 -3.77 -15.71
C ASN A 64 3.81 -3.84 -16.68
N GLN A 65 3.64 -3.50 -17.95
CA GLN A 65 4.73 -3.56 -18.93
C GLN A 65 5.60 -2.29 -18.96
N HIS A 66 5.12 -1.20 -18.34
CA HIS A 66 5.90 0.03 -18.26
C HIS A 66 6.74 0.06 -16.98
N SER A 67 8.03 0.26 -17.11
CA SER A 67 8.88 0.53 -15.95
C SER A 67 8.48 1.86 -15.32
N ILE A 68 8.71 2.00 -14.01
CA ILE A 68 8.42 3.27 -13.32
C ILE A 68 9.15 4.45 -14.01
N GLN A 69 10.37 4.26 -14.50
CA GLN A 69 11.11 5.26 -15.27
C GLN A 69 10.40 5.65 -16.55
N SER A 70 9.79 4.68 -17.25
CA SER A 70 9.05 4.96 -18.48
C SER A 70 7.76 5.74 -18.19
N ILE A 71 7.06 5.41 -17.10
CA ILE A 71 5.87 6.12 -16.66
C ILE A 71 6.22 7.58 -16.34
N MET A 72 7.27 7.80 -15.54
CA MET A 72 7.70 9.15 -15.18
C MET A 72 8.07 9.99 -16.39
N LYS A 73 8.85 9.43 -17.32
CA LYS A 73 9.33 10.16 -18.50
C LYS A 73 8.25 10.46 -19.54
N LYS A 74 7.29 9.59 -19.71
CA LYS A 74 6.32 9.69 -20.83
C LYS A 74 4.97 10.22 -20.38
N GLU A 75 4.47 9.72 -19.27
CA GLU A 75 3.08 9.93 -18.86
C GLU A 75 2.94 11.06 -17.83
N LEU A 76 3.95 11.25 -16.98
CA LEU A 76 3.88 12.17 -15.86
C LEU A 76 4.85 13.36 -15.96
N LYS A 77 5.64 13.43 -17.03
CA LYS A 77 6.54 14.55 -17.23
C LYS A 77 5.75 15.85 -17.36
N ASN A 78 6.21 16.88 -16.63
CA ASN A 78 5.55 18.20 -16.53
C ASN A 78 4.13 18.15 -15.93
N SER A 79 3.75 17.06 -15.25
CA SER A 79 2.56 17.08 -14.40
C SER A 79 2.87 17.90 -13.14
N VAL A 80 1.84 18.53 -12.58
CA VAL A 80 1.97 19.35 -11.38
C VAL A 80 1.34 18.59 -10.21
N ALA A 81 2.00 18.59 -9.05
CA ALA A 81 1.43 18.06 -7.83
C ALA A 81 0.08 18.76 -7.57
N GLY A 82 -0.95 17.96 -7.30
CA GLY A 82 -2.26 18.48 -6.94
C GLY A 82 -2.30 18.96 -5.49
N GLU A 83 -3.40 19.59 -5.09
CA GLU A 83 -3.72 19.77 -3.67
C GLU A 83 -3.72 18.38 -3.00
N ASN A 84 -3.13 18.23 -1.83
CA ASN A 84 -3.03 16.98 -1.06
C ASN A 84 -4.41 16.34 -0.76
N LYS A 85 -5.12 15.97 -1.82
CA LYS A 85 -6.41 15.30 -1.79
C LYS A 85 -6.23 13.82 -2.10
N TYR A 86 -7.02 13.01 -1.44
CA TYR A 86 -7.08 11.59 -1.74
C TYR A 86 -7.49 11.35 -3.20
N TYR A 87 -6.66 10.63 -3.91
CA TYR A 87 -6.95 10.13 -5.26
C TYR A 87 -6.28 8.77 -5.44
N TYR A 88 -7.09 7.71 -5.43
CA TYR A 88 -6.57 6.35 -5.50
C TYR A 88 -5.90 6.08 -6.85
N ALA A 89 -4.62 5.73 -6.82
CA ALA A 89 -3.86 5.34 -8.00
C ALA A 89 -2.86 4.22 -7.67
N ASN A 90 -2.95 3.12 -8.39
CA ASN A 90 -2.01 1.99 -8.24
C ASN A 90 -0.55 2.41 -8.47
N THR A 91 -0.34 3.45 -9.28
CA THR A 91 0.99 4.04 -9.55
C THR A 91 1.67 4.46 -8.26
N ASN A 92 0.95 5.01 -7.28
CA ASN A 92 1.52 5.38 -5.98
C ASN A 92 2.15 4.18 -5.27
N THR A 93 1.48 3.04 -5.26
CA THR A 93 2.05 1.81 -4.68
C THR A 93 3.30 1.34 -5.43
N ASN A 94 3.30 1.44 -6.77
CA ASN A 94 4.45 1.09 -7.60
C ASN A 94 5.63 2.06 -7.36
N VAL A 95 5.35 3.35 -7.17
CA VAL A 95 6.35 4.36 -6.81
C VAL A 95 7.01 4.00 -5.49
N VAL A 96 6.22 3.75 -4.43
CA VAL A 96 6.76 3.36 -3.12
C VAL A 96 7.62 2.11 -3.23
N ALA A 97 7.11 1.04 -3.85
CA ALA A 97 7.85 -0.21 -3.99
C ALA A 97 9.17 -0.03 -4.74
N SER A 98 9.17 0.79 -5.79
CA SER A 98 10.37 1.07 -6.58
C SER A 98 11.35 1.98 -5.84
N TYR A 99 10.85 2.96 -5.10
CA TYR A 99 11.65 3.85 -4.27
C TYR A 99 12.39 3.09 -3.16
N LEU A 100 11.74 2.12 -2.51
CA LEU A 100 12.41 1.24 -1.55
C LEU A 100 13.63 0.55 -2.17
N ILE A 101 13.50 0.02 -3.39
CA ILE A 101 14.62 -0.62 -4.07
C ILE A 101 15.71 0.41 -4.42
N HIS A 102 15.32 1.61 -4.84
CA HIS A 102 16.26 2.70 -5.11
C HIS A 102 17.11 3.03 -3.88
N LYS A 103 16.48 3.24 -2.72
CA LYS A 103 17.16 3.59 -1.47
C LYS A 103 18.04 2.47 -0.93
N MET A 104 17.65 1.25 -1.08
CA MET A 104 18.33 0.10 -0.46
C MET A 104 19.27 -0.63 -1.42
N GLY A 105 19.05 -0.53 -2.71
CA GLY A 105 19.58 -1.44 -3.70
C GLY A 105 18.93 -2.83 -3.63
N TRP A 106 18.89 -3.50 -4.78
CA TRP A 106 18.17 -4.78 -4.93
C TRP A 106 18.64 -5.88 -3.96
N LYS A 107 19.93 -5.95 -3.67
CA LYS A 107 20.50 -6.97 -2.76
C LYS A 107 19.97 -6.82 -1.34
N ASN A 108 20.03 -5.60 -0.79
CA ASN A 108 19.56 -5.31 0.57
C ASN A 108 18.04 -5.42 0.67
N TYR A 109 17.31 -4.95 -0.35
CA TYR A 109 15.85 -5.11 -0.42
C TYR A 109 15.44 -6.59 -0.33
N LYS A 110 16.05 -7.48 -1.10
CA LYS A 110 15.77 -8.93 -1.02
C LYS A 110 16.13 -9.53 0.34
N LYS A 111 17.26 -9.10 0.92
CA LYS A 111 17.66 -9.56 2.26
C LYS A 111 16.62 -9.15 3.29
N MET A 112 16.20 -7.89 3.28
CA MET A 112 15.17 -7.38 4.16
C MET A 112 13.84 -8.14 4.00
N LEU A 113 13.39 -8.40 2.77
CA LEU A 113 12.18 -9.18 2.55
C LEU A 113 12.26 -10.58 3.16
N LYS A 114 13.42 -11.25 3.03
CA LYS A 114 13.63 -12.56 3.65
C LYS A 114 13.52 -12.47 5.17
N GLU A 115 14.16 -11.50 5.79
CA GLU A 115 14.12 -11.29 7.24
C GLU A 115 12.70 -10.95 7.72
N ILE A 116 11.96 -10.11 6.99
CA ILE A 116 10.56 -9.79 7.32
C ILE A 116 9.70 -11.05 7.23
N PHE A 117 9.69 -11.70 6.09
CA PHE A 117 8.73 -12.77 5.84
C PHE A 117 9.08 -14.08 6.53
N ASN A 118 10.35 -14.48 6.50
CA ASN A 118 10.74 -15.76 7.10
C ASN A 118 10.98 -15.64 8.60
N ASP A 119 11.80 -14.63 9.01
CA ASP A 119 12.31 -14.60 10.38
C ASP A 119 11.30 -13.93 11.33
N LYS A 120 10.66 -12.83 10.90
CA LYS A 120 9.71 -12.09 11.74
C LYS A 120 8.26 -12.59 11.60
N VAL A 121 7.76 -12.70 10.38
CA VAL A 121 6.37 -13.11 10.09
C VAL A 121 6.18 -14.62 10.19
N GLY A 122 7.21 -15.41 9.88
CA GLY A 122 7.17 -16.86 9.90
C GLY A 122 6.25 -17.44 8.81
N ILE A 123 6.36 -16.92 7.58
CA ILE A 123 5.61 -17.47 6.45
C ILE A 123 6.04 -18.91 6.15
N GLU A 124 5.10 -19.74 5.75
CA GLU A 124 5.33 -21.16 5.43
C GLU A 124 5.44 -21.42 3.92
N ASN A 125 4.95 -20.49 3.11
CA ASN A 125 4.90 -20.64 1.67
C ASN A 125 5.62 -19.49 0.96
N ASN A 126 5.95 -19.70 -0.31
CA ASN A 126 6.64 -18.68 -1.10
C ASN A 126 5.76 -17.45 -1.31
N VAL A 127 6.34 -16.26 -1.08
CA VAL A 127 5.76 -15.00 -1.52
C VAL A 127 6.15 -14.74 -2.96
N VAL A 128 5.16 -14.56 -3.82
CA VAL A 128 5.38 -14.18 -5.21
C VAL A 128 5.11 -12.70 -5.38
N MET A 129 6.12 -11.96 -5.79
CA MET A 129 6.00 -10.54 -6.12
C MET A 129 6.13 -10.36 -7.62
N HIS A 130 5.18 -9.66 -8.23
CA HIS A 130 5.25 -9.35 -9.64
C HIS A 130 6.34 -8.32 -9.92
N ARG A 131 7.09 -8.55 -10.98
CA ARG A 131 8.05 -7.60 -11.57
C ARG A 131 7.54 -7.14 -12.92
N GLN A 132 7.70 -5.86 -13.18
CA GLN A 132 7.24 -5.29 -14.43
C GLN A 132 8.02 -5.73 -15.66
N ASN A 133 9.32 -6.02 -15.52
CA ASN A 133 10.13 -6.42 -16.67
C ASN A 133 11.27 -7.36 -16.25
N LYS A 134 11.36 -8.52 -16.90
CA LYS A 134 12.43 -9.50 -16.67
C LYS A 134 13.81 -9.01 -17.13
N SER A 135 13.86 -8.14 -18.13
CA SER A 135 15.12 -7.59 -18.69
C SER A 135 15.78 -6.56 -17.78
N ASN A 136 15.03 -5.97 -16.85
CA ASN A 136 15.48 -4.93 -15.96
C ASN A 136 15.78 -5.45 -14.56
N ARG A 137 16.39 -6.62 -14.44
CA ARG A 137 16.88 -7.12 -13.15
C ARG A 137 17.83 -6.11 -12.53
N GLY A 138 17.43 -5.51 -11.42
CA GLY A 138 18.19 -4.46 -10.75
C GLY A 138 17.78 -3.04 -11.09
N GLN A 139 16.93 -2.82 -12.09
CA GLN A 139 16.21 -1.58 -12.25
C GLN A 139 14.92 -1.62 -11.41
N HIS A 140 14.53 -0.49 -10.90
CA HIS A 140 13.61 -0.28 -9.81
C HIS A 140 12.14 -0.39 -10.26
N THR A 141 11.71 -1.57 -10.67
CA THR A 141 10.39 -1.81 -11.23
C THR A 141 9.70 -2.96 -10.52
N LEU A 142 8.96 -2.63 -9.48
CA LEU A 142 8.00 -3.54 -8.88
C LEU A 142 6.59 -3.09 -9.19
N THR A 143 5.69 -4.07 -9.28
CA THR A 143 4.27 -3.80 -9.22
C THR A 143 3.74 -4.06 -7.82
N TYR A 144 2.54 -3.54 -7.56
CA TYR A 144 1.83 -3.79 -6.31
C TYR A 144 1.37 -5.26 -6.14
N GLY A 145 1.47 -6.09 -7.19
CA GLY A 145 1.04 -7.49 -7.14
C GLY A 145 1.90 -8.32 -6.22
N MET A 146 1.29 -8.79 -5.13
CA MET A 146 1.90 -9.71 -4.18
C MET A 146 0.93 -10.86 -3.91
N PHE A 147 1.43 -12.08 -3.96
CA PHE A 147 0.65 -13.29 -3.77
C PHE A 147 1.23 -14.10 -2.64
N MET A 148 0.38 -14.45 -1.70
CA MET A 148 0.66 -15.32 -0.56
C MET A 148 -0.54 -16.23 -0.32
N THR A 149 -0.34 -17.26 0.48
CA THR A 149 -1.47 -18.03 0.99
C THR A 149 -2.30 -17.20 1.97
N ARG A 150 -3.57 -17.57 2.17
CA ARG A 150 -4.44 -16.89 3.14
C ARG A 150 -3.87 -16.93 4.56
N TYR A 151 -3.19 -18.00 4.92
CA TYR A 151 -2.58 -18.15 6.24
C TYR A 151 -1.34 -17.27 6.39
N ASP A 152 -0.54 -17.11 5.35
CA ASP A 152 0.62 -16.23 5.37
C ASP A 152 0.20 -14.75 5.41
N TYR A 153 -0.90 -14.36 4.74
CA TYR A 153 -1.50 -13.04 4.93
C TYR A 153 -1.97 -12.80 6.37
N MET A 154 -2.57 -13.80 7.01
CA MET A 154 -2.94 -13.72 8.42
C MET A 154 -1.70 -13.54 9.31
N ARG A 155 -0.59 -14.26 9.04
CA ARG A 155 0.66 -14.10 9.79
C ARG A 155 1.22 -12.68 9.67
N VAL A 156 1.14 -12.07 8.49
CA VAL A 156 1.52 -10.64 8.32
C VAL A 156 0.67 -9.75 9.22
N ALA A 157 -0.64 -9.96 9.27
CA ALA A 157 -1.54 -9.19 10.13
C ALA A 157 -1.22 -9.39 11.62
N VAL A 158 -0.94 -10.61 12.04
CA VAL A 158 -0.51 -10.92 13.42
C VAL A 158 0.82 -10.22 13.75
N ALA A 159 1.79 -10.21 12.83
CA ALA A 159 3.04 -9.50 13.04
C ALA A 159 2.82 -7.99 13.22
N MET A 160 1.96 -7.38 12.39
CA MET A 160 1.60 -5.96 12.52
C MET A 160 0.91 -5.66 13.86
N LEU A 161 -0.01 -6.53 14.31
CA LEU A 161 -0.68 -6.40 15.60
C LEU A 161 0.31 -6.50 16.77
N ASN A 162 1.23 -7.45 16.71
CA ASN A 162 2.28 -7.61 17.71
C ASN A 162 3.21 -6.39 17.76
N ASP A 163 3.59 -5.85 16.60
CA ASP A 163 4.42 -4.65 16.55
C ASP A 163 3.73 -3.45 17.19
N TRP A 164 2.45 -3.24 16.88
CA TRP A 164 1.64 -2.17 17.46
C TRP A 164 1.59 -2.28 18.99
N ASN A 165 1.29 -3.47 19.51
CA ASN A 165 1.12 -3.71 20.95
C ASN A 165 2.42 -3.61 21.72
N ASN A 166 3.53 -4.06 21.11
CA ASN A 166 4.85 -4.04 21.75
C ASN A 166 5.61 -2.72 21.53
N ASN A 167 4.99 -1.72 20.88
CA ASN A 167 5.62 -0.44 20.58
C ASN A 167 6.99 -0.59 19.90
N THR A 168 7.13 -1.57 19.00
CA THR A 168 8.35 -1.68 18.20
C THR A 168 8.48 -0.47 17.26
N CYS A 169 9.61 -0.30 16.60
CA CYS A 169 9.78 0.76 15.62
C CYS A 169 8.72 0.66 14.53
N GLU A 170 8.45 -0.54 14.03
CA GLU A 170 7.40 -0.78 13.03
C GLU A 170 6.00 -0.53 13.59
N GLY A 171 5.79 -0.82 14.88
CA GLY A 171 4.55 -0.47 15.59
C GLY A 171 4.36 1.04 15.69
N GLN A 172 5.41 1.79 15.99
CA GLN A 172 5.37 3.25 15.99
C GLN A 172 5.08 3.78 14.58
N TYR A 173 5.72 3.24 13.54
CA TYR A 173 5.40 3.58 12.16
C TYR A 173 3.90 3.40 11.83
N LEU A 174 3.28 2.29 12.26
CA LEU A 174 1.84 2.07 12.05
C LEU A 174 1.00 3.12 12.77
N LYS A 175 1.39 3.51 14.00
CA LYS A 175 0.73 4.59 14.76
C LYS A 175 0.88 5.94 14.06
N ASP A 176 2.07 6.24 13.57
CA ASP A 176 2.33 7.47 12.80
C ASP A 176 1.49 7.53 11.53
N LEU A 177 1.29 6.40 10.83
CA LEU A 177 0.37 6.36 9.70
C LEU A 177 -1.07 6.68 10.11
N TYR A 178 -1.53 6.11 11.22
CA TYR A 178 -2.88 6.37 11.72
C TYR A 178 -3.09 7.85 12.07
N GLU A 179 -2.13 8.47 12.76
CA GLU A 179 -2.19 9.90 13.13
C GLU A 179 -2.13 10.81 11.90
N ASN A 180 -1.44 10.39 10.84
CA ASN A 180 -1.31 11.13 9.59
C ASN A 180 -2.30 10.66 8.50
N LYS A 181 -3.41 10.02 8.89
CA LYS A 181 -4.48 9.63 7.96
C LYS A 181 -5.12 10.86 7.32
N ILE A 182 -5.54 10.70 6.07
CA ILE A 182 -6.25 11.76 5.35
C ILE A 182 -7.71 11.39 5.11
N SER A 183 -8.57 12.40 5.02
CA SER A 183 -9.96 12.21 4.62
C SER A 183 -10.04 11.84 3.15
N LYS A 184 -10.93 10.90 2.82
CA LYS A 184 -11.25 10.57 1.42
C LYS A 184 -12.21 11.58 0.76
N GLY A 185 -12.68 12.58 1.51
CA GLY A 185 -13.54 13.63 0.98
C GLY A 185 -14.80 13.07 0.31
N ASP A 186 -15.05 13.49 -0.91
CA ASP A 186 -16.23 13.10 -1.68
C ASP A 186 -16.28 11.60 -2.05
N GLU A 187 -15.15 10.89 -1.94
CA GLU A 187 -15.12 9.43 -2.12
C GLU A 187 -15.68 8.65 -0.92
N TYR A 188 -15.93 9.32 0.20
CA TYR A 188 -16.56 8.71 1.36
C TYR A 188 -18.08 8.66 1.21
N ASN A 189 -18.65 7.47 1.27
CA ASN A 189 -20.10 7.25 1.28
C ASN A 189 -20.46 6.19 2.32
N PRO A 190 -20.95 6.57 3.50
CA PRO A 190 -21.25 5.65 4.59
C PRO A 190 -22.38 4.66 4.26
N ASN A 191 -23.24 5.01 3.31
CA ASN A 191 -24.37 4.17 2.90
C ASN A 191 -24.01 3.17 1.80
N ASN A 192 -22.78 3.20 1.29
CA ASN A 192 -22.35 2.33 0.22
C ASN A 192 -21.76 1.04 0.79
N SER A 193 -22.46 -0.06 0.60
CA SER A 193 -22.00 -1.40 0.95
C SER A 193 -21.12 -2.05 -0.13
N SER A 194 -20.67 -1.27 -1.13
CA SER A 194 -19.89 -1.81 -2.24
C SER A 194 -18.46 -2.17 -1.82
N GLN A 195 -17.86 -3.08 -2.59
CA GLN A 195 -16.48 -3.51 -2.42
C GLN A 195 -15.44 -2.39 -2.65
N SER A 196 -15.88 -1.19 -3.04
CA SER A 196 -15.00 -0.04 -3.35
C SER A 196 -14.39 0.61 -2.11
N MET A 197 -14.69 0.13 -0.90
CA MET A 197 -14.26 0.75 0.35
C MET A 197 -14.68 2.22 0.49
N SER A 198 -15.71 2.65 -0.23
CA SER A 198 -16.24 4.02 -0.15
C SER A 198 -16.82 4.35 1.23
N ASN A 199 -17.21 3.35 2.02
CA ASN A 199 -17.65 3.49 3.39
C ASN A 199 -16.49 3.71 4.41
N SER A 200 -15.24 3.65 3.99
CA SER A 200 -14.10 4.07 4.81
C SER A 200 -13.88 5.57 4.67
N LYS A 201 -13.88 6.28 5.80
CA LYS A 201 -13.78 7.75 5.86
C LYS A 201 -12.37 8.25 5.56
N TYR A 202 -11.36 7.47 5.96
CA TYR A 202 -9.96 7.86 5.90
C TYR A 202 -9.10 6.84 5.13
N TYR A 203 -7.92 7.31 4.75
CA TYR A 203 -6.85 6.49 4.20
C TYR A 203 -5.54 6.79 4.93
N ALA A 204 -4.82 5.75 5.34
CA ALA A 204 -3.64 5.84 6.19
C ALA A 204 -2.54 4.93 5.66
N GLY A 205 -1.57 5.45 4.94
CA GLY A 205 -0.40 4.67 4.55
C GLY A 205 -0.71 3.37 3.80
N GLN A 206 -1.63 3.39 2.82
CA GLN A 206 -2.13 2.23 2.06
C GLN A 206 -3.11 1.31 2.81
N PHE A 207 -3.71 1.81 3.88
CA PHE A 207 -4.81 1.14 4.57
C PHE A 207 -6.06 2.00 4.53
N TYR A 208 -7.22 1.37 4.38
CA TYR A 208 -8.49 2.02 4.64
C TYR A 208 -8.73 2.04 6.14
N VAL A 209 -9.25 3.15 6.65
CA VAL A 209 -9.51 3.38 8.08
C VAL A 209 -10.84 4.10 8.25
N GLY A 210 -11.47 3.96 9.40
CA GLY A 210 -12.72 4.67 9.69
C GLY A 210 -13.91 4.10 8.93
N MET A 211 -14.05 2.78 8.86
CA MET A 211 -15.21 2.13 8.24
C MET A 211 -16.49 2.50 8.98
N ASN A 212 -17.51 2.94 8.23
CA ASN A 212 -18.77 3.44 8.75
C ASN A 212 -18.62 4.59 9.76
N GLY A 213 -17.51 5.35 9.71
CA GLY A 213 -17.22 6.45 10.62
C GLY A 213 -16.60 6.03 11.95
N ASP A 214 -16.21 4.79 12.12
CA ASP A 214 -15.50 4.31 13.31
C ASP A 214 -14.13 4.99 13.41
N GLU A 215 -13.84 5.61 14.53
CA GLU A 215 -12.58 6.34 14.78
C GLU A 215 -11.49 5.48 15.44
N ARG A 216 -11.74 4.18 15.67
CA ARG A 216 -10.73 3.25 16.20
C ARG A 216 -9.64 2.95 15.17
N PRO A 217 -8.44 2.55 15.62
CA PRO A 217 -7.35 2.18 14.73
C PRO A 217 -7.59 0.78 14.10
N ILE A 218 -8.62 0.69 13.26
CA ILE A 218 -8.92 -0.49 12.46
C ILE A 218 -8.34 -0.30 11.06
N PHE A 219 -7.29 -1.03 10.74
CA PHE A 219 -6.67 -1.00 9.42
C PHE A 219 -7.23 -2.08 8.52
N ILE A 220 -7.63 -1.69 7.32
CA ILE A 220 -8.22 -2.60 6.35
C ILE A 220 -7.33 -2.66 5.11
N MET A 221 -6.84 -3.84 4.80
CA MET A 221 -6.19 -4.18 3.53
C MET A 221 -7.23 -4.81 2.61
N SER A 222 -7.66 -4.09 1.58
CA SER A 222 -8.65 -4.58 0.62
C SER A 222 -7.99 -4.85 -0.73
N GLY A 223 -8.22 -6.04 -1.28
CA GLY A 223 -7.72 -6.48 -2.57
C GLY A 223 -8.83 -6.72 -3.60
N PHE A 224 -8.49 -6.59 -4.87
CA PHE A 224 -9.40 -6.87 -5.97
C PHE A 224 -9.82 -8.35 -5.95
N GLY A 225 -11.14 -8.60 -5.95
CA GLY A 225 -11.69 -9.96 -5.88
C GLY A 225 -12.19 -10.37 -4.49
N GLY A 226 -12.25 -9.43 -3.52
CA GLY A 226 -12.87 -9.67 -2.21
C GLY A 226 -11.92 -10.22 -1.16
N GLN A 227 -10.61 -10.04 -1.33
CA GLN A 227 -9.64 -10.30 -0.26
C GLN A 227 -9.64 -9.10 0.68
N ASN A 228 -9.90 -9.36 1.96
CA ASN A 228 -9.88 -8.33 3.00
C ASN A 228 -9.20 -8.86 4.26
N ILE A 229 -8.35 -8.04 4.83
CA ILE A 229 -7.76 -8.27 6.14
C ILE A 229 -8.05 -7.01 6.97
N ASN A 230 -8.72 -7.20 8.09
CA ASN A 230 -9.10 -6.14 9.00
C ASN A 230 -8.36 -6.39 10.32
N ILE A 231 -7.64 -5.40 10.81
CA ILE A 231 -6.86 -5.46 12.05
C ILE A 231 -7.38 -4.37 12.97
N ASP A 232 -8.05 -4.75 14.05
CA ASP A 232 -8.45 -3.87 15.14
C ASP A 232 -7.34 -3.91 16.20
N PHE A 233 -6.52 -2.87 16.19
CA PHE A 233 -5.36 -2.78 17.08
C PHE A 233 -5.76 -2.52 18.53
N GLU A 234 -6.92 -1.91 18.76
CA GLU A 234 -7.40 -1.61 20.12
C GLU A 234 -7.94 -2.87 20.80
N ASN A 235 -8.72 -3.67 20.06
CA ASN A 235 -9.36 -4.87 20.61
C ASN A 235 -8.57 -6.17 20.34
N ASN A 236 -7.39 -6.10 19.74
CA ASN A 236 -6.57 -7.26 19.41
C ASN A 236 -7.28 -8.30 18.53
N LYS A 237 -8.04 -7.83 17.55
CA LYS A 237 -8.82 -8.70 16.65
C LYS A 237 -8.32 -8.62 15.22
N ILE A 238 -8.30 -9.76 14.55
CA ILE A 238 -8.00 -9.84 13.12
C ILE A 238 -9.10 -10.67 12.44
N ILE A 239 -9.65 -10.12 11.36
CA ILE A 239 -10.55 -10.86 10.47
C ILE A 239 -9.91 -10.90 9.08
N SER A 240 -9.62 -12.11 8.58
CA SER A 240 -9.10 -12.33 7.23
C SER A 240 -10.14 -13.03 6.38
N ILE A 241 -10.51 -12.40 5.27
CA ILE A 241 -11.51 -12.91 4.33
C ILE A 241 -10.83 -13.06 2.97
N MET A 242 -10.82 -14.28 2.46
CA MET A 242 -10.30 -14.60 1.13
C MET A 242 -11.45 -15.13 0.27
N SER A 243 -12.38 -14.22 -0.05
CA SER A 243 -13.51 -14.53 -0.90
C SER A 243 -13.07 -14.66 -2.36
N ILE A 244 -13.63 -15.66 -3.04
CA ILE A 244 -13.51 -15.83 -4.49
C ILE A 244 -14.70 -15.21 -5.25
N HIS A 245 -15.68 -14.68 -4.53
CA HIS A 245 -16.90 -14.12 -5.10
C HIS A 245 -17.02 -12.64 -4.78
N ARG A 246 -17.10 -11.81 -5.81
CA ARG A 246 -17.14 -10.34 -5.69
C ARG A 246 -18.34 -9.81 -4.89
N ASN A 247 -19.44 -10.55 -4.87
CA ASN A 247 -20.67 -10.14 -4.19
C ASN A 247 -20.79 -10.72 -2.79
N PHE A 248 -19.73 -11.32 -2.24
CA PHE A 248 -19.74 -11.75 -0.85
C PHE A 248 -19.76 -10.53 0.07
N ASP A 249 -20.79 -10.44 0.92
CA ASP A 249 -20.94 -9.35 1.87
C ASP A 249 -20.04 -9.56 3.09
N TRP A 250 -18.76 -9.28 2.87
CA TRP A 250 -17.74 -9.39 3.93
C TRP A 250 -17.92 -8.30 5.00
N MET A 251 -18.52 -7.15 4.64
CA MET A 251 -18.72 -6.05 5.58
C MET A 251 -19.72 -6.41 6.68
N LYS A 252 -20.76 -7.16 6.34
CA LYS A 252 -21.69 -7.69 7.35
C LYS A 252 -20.96 -8.55 8.36
N LEU A 253 -20.04 -9.41 7.92
CA LEU A 253 -19.24 -10.23 8.81
C LEU A 253 -18.31 -9.39 9.71
N VAL A 254 -17.66 -8.37 9.16
CA VAL A 254 -16.77 -7.48 9.92
C VAL A 254 -17.57 -6.69 10.93
N ASN A 255 -18.66 -6.03 10.52
CA ASN A 255 -19.51 -5.22 11.41
C ASN A 255 -20.15 -6.00 12.55
N SER A 256 -20.38 -7.31 12.37
CA SER A 256 -20.94 -8.15 13.44
C SER A 256 -19.90 -8.66 14.43
N ASN A 257 -18.58 -8.45 14.15
CA ASN A 257 -17.49 -8.98 14.95
C ASN A 257 -16.53 -7.91 15.49
N PHE A 258 -16.60 -6.69 15.00
CA PHE A 258 -15.85 -5.54 15.51
C PHE A 258 -16.81 -4.57 16.22
#